data_c2c71a2414ab5cea926179994a90da65
#
_entry.id   c2c71a2414ab5cea926179994a90da65
#
_cell.length_a   1.000
_cell.length_b   1.000
_cell.length_c   1.000
_cell.angle_alpha   90.00
_cell.angle_beta   90.00
_cell.angle_gamma   90.00
#
_symmetry.space_group_name_H-M   'P 1'
#
loop_
_entity.id
_entity.type
_entity.pdbx_description
1 polymer ?
#
loop_
_entity_poly.entity_id
_entity_poly.type
_entity_poly.pdbx_seq_one_letter_code
_entity_poly.pdbx_strand_id
1 'polypeptide(L)'
;MLRFALFAAVLAFPSAAKANPGASAGMRISLNIPEVCQLEASIASVDRESGVTTGNVFEMCNASHGFRVIASHRTLAAGETARIVYAGQASPLAPTGLTDISVRQGPGAKKVPFVVQAQGLREELAISLGITAL
;
A
#
# COMPACT_ATOMS: atom_id res chain seq x y z
N MET A 1 -70.71 51.82 -42.52
CA MET A 1 -70.03 50.81 -43.30
C MET A 1 -68.94 50.20 -42.43
N LEU A 2 -69.17 49.01 -41.86
CA LEU A 2 -68.33 48.40 -40.85
C LEU A 2 -67.54 47.24 -41.56
N ARG A 3 -66.20 47.41 -41.63
CA ARG A 3 -65.32 46.35 -42.21
C ARG A 3 -64.74 45.48 -41.08
N PHE A 4 -65.25 44.29 -40.99
CA PHE A 4 -64.64 43.22 -40.08
C PHE A 4 -63.44 42.67 -40.77
N ALA A 5 -62.27 42.81 -40.15
CA ALA A 5 -61.01 42.09 -40.51
C ALA A 5 -60.94 40.79 -39.69
N LEU A 6 -61.02 39.64 -40.34
CA LEU A 6 -60.81 38.34 -39.76
C LEU A 6 -59.27 38.09 -39.59
N PHE A 7 -58.80 38.01 -38.35
CA PHE A 7 -57.46 37.55 -38.04
C PHE A 7 -57.47 35.98 -37.91
N ALA A 8 -56.85 35.33 -38.85
CA ALA A 8 -56.61 33.87 -38.76
C ALA A 8 -55.36 33.63 -37.89
N ALA A 9 -55.59 33.10 -36.69
CA ALA A 9 -54.50 32.68 -35.81
C ALA A 9 -53.98 31.29 -36.26
N VAL A 10 -52.76 31.24 -36.77
CA VAL A 10 -52.05 30.00 -37.08
C VAL A 10 -51.45 29.46 -35.79
N LEU A 11 -52.03 28.37 -35.25
CA LEU A 11 -51.54 27.61 -34.15
C LEU A 11 -50.39 26.72 -34.63
N ALA A 12 -49.14 27.12 -34.38
CA ALA A 12 -47.95 26.28 -34.57
C ALA A 12 -47.87 25.23 -33.43
N PHE A 13 -48.15 23.99 -33.75
CA PHE A 13 -47.95 22.86 -32.84
C PHE A 13 -46.42 22.59 -32.71
N PRO A 14 -45.85 22.59 -31.51
CA PRO A 14 -44.46 22.16 -31.34
C PRO A 14 -44.37 20.64 -31.60
N SER A 15 -43.61 20.26 -32.62
CA SER A 15 -43.26 18.85 -32.85
C SER A 15 -42.51 18.28 -31.65
N ALA A 16 -43.15 17.45 -30.88
CA ALA A 16 -42.45 16.70 -29.80
C ALA A 16 -41.37 15.80 -30.43
N ALA A 17 -40.12 16.18 -30.23
CA ALA A 17 -38.98 15.38 -30.56
C ALA A 17 -39.07 14.07 -29.72
N LYS A 18 -39.33 12.94 -30.38
CA LYS A 18 -39.25 11.63 -29.74
C LYS A 18 -37.82 11.41 -29.31
N ALA A 19 -37.57 11.49 -28.00
CA ALA A 19 -36.35 11.00 -27.42
C ALA A 19 -36.21 9.51 -27.71
N ASN A 20 -35.17 9.10 -28.41
CA ASN A 20 -34.89 7.73 -28.76
C ASN A 20 -34.43 7.00 -27.46
N PRO A 21 -35.25 6.07 -26.90
CA PRO A 21 -34.91 5.44 -25.61
C PRO A 21 -33.74 4.45 -25.68
N GLY A 22 -33.06 4.36 -26.83
CA GLY A 22 -31.97 3.41 -27.06
C GLY A 22 -30.56 3.98 -27.07
N ALA A 23 -30.38 5.29 -26.88
CA ALA A 23 -29.05 5.88 -26.83
C ALA A 23 -28.54 5.97 -25.38
N SER A 24 -28.30 4.81 -24.75
CA SER A 24 -27.47 4.75 -23.54
C SER A 24 -25.99 4.93 -23.95
N ALA A 25 -25.50 6.17 -23.94
CA ALA A 25 -24.08 6.43 -24.06
C ALA A 25 -23.38 5.95 -22.77
N GLY A 26 -23.05 4.66 -22.74
CA GLY A 26 -22.27 4.09 -21.66
C GLY A 26 -20.83 4.62 -21.73
N MET A 27 -20.45 5.49 -20.82
CA MET A 27 -19.07 5.91 -20.65
C MET A 27 -18.34 4.84 -19.83
N ARG A 28 -17.36 4.16 -20.44
CA ARG A 28 -16.49 3.24 -19.73
C ARG A 28 -15.24 3.99 -19.29
N ILE A 29 -15.10 4.22 -17.99
CA ILE A 29 -13.87 4.76 -17.40
C ILE A 29 -13.03 3.57 -16.96
N SER A 30 -11.82 3.45 -17.52
CA SER A 30 -10.82 2.48 -17.08
C SER A 30 -9.72 3.23 -16.33
N LEU A 31 -9.51 2.87 -15.06
CA LEU A 31 -8.43 3.38 -14.22
C LEU A 31 -7.45 2.26 -13.94
N ASN A 32 -6.17 2.46 -14.30
CA ASN A 32 -5.09 1.57 -13.93
C ASN A 32 -4.28 2.22 -12.81
N ILE A 33 -4.31 1.62 -11.62
CA ILE A 33 -3.54 2.06 -10.45
C ILE A 33 -2.34 1.12 -10.32
N PRO A 34 -1.08 1.62 -10.45
CA PRO A 34 0.09 0.79 -10.25
C PRO A 34 0.17 0.31 -8.80
N GLU A 35 0.69 -0.90 -8.60
CA GLU A 35 1.00 -1.39 -7.27
C GLU A 35 2.22 -0.65 -6.71
N VAL A 36 2.07 -0.09 -5.52
CA VAL A 36 3.12 0.64 -4.80
C VAL A 36 3.20 0.09 -3.40
N CYS A 37 4.40 -0.36 -3.01
CA CYS A 37 4.70 -0.81 -1.66
C CYS A 37 5.92 -0.05 -1.14
N GLN A 38 5.81 0.57 0.03
CA GLN A 38 6.86 1.39 0.64
C GLN A 38 6.95 1.15 2.14
N LEU A 39 8.18 1.23 2.65
CA LEU A 39 8.47 1.30 4.08
C LEU A 39 9.22 2.60 4.38
N GLU A 40 8.73 3.37 5.34
CA GLU A 40 9.43 4.53 5.87
C GLU A 40 10.12 4.18 7.19
N ALA A 41 11.30 4.77 7.45
CA ALA A 41 12.16 4.48 8.60
C ALA A 41 12.58 3.00 8.68
N SER A 42 13.01 2.46 7.56
CA SER A 42 13.24 1.04 7.33
C SER A 42 14.63 0.52 7.76
N ILE A 43 15.49 1.38 8.30
CA ILE A 43 16.84 1.00 8.75
C ILE A 43 16.93 1.09 10.26
N ALA A 44 17.41 0.02 10.88
CA ALA A 44 17.70 -0.06 12.30
C ALA A 44 19.15 -0.52 12.51
N SER A 45 19.81 0.05 13.50
CA SER A 45 21.14 -0.36 13.92
C SER A 45 21.08 -0.92 15.33
N VAL A 46 21.71 -2.07 15.54
CA VAL A 46 21.87 -2.71 16.84
C VAL A 46 23.32 -2.58 17.27
N ASP A 47 23.51 -1.81 18.29
CA ASP A 47 24.80 -1.62 18.94
C ASP A 47 25.23 -2.90 19.65
N ARG A 48 26.53 -3.18 19.61
CA ARG A 48 27.14 -4.37 20.22
C ARG A 48 26.96 -4.46 21.73
N GLU A 49 26.97 -3.32 22.41
CA GLU A 49 26.93 -3.26 23.88
C GLU A 49 25.49 -3.45 24.39
N SER A 50 24.55 -2.76 23.80
CA SER A 50 23.13 -2.85 24.19
C SER A 50 22.46 -4.12 23.70
N GLY A 51 22.84 -4.60 22.52
CA GLY A 51 22.23 -5.75 21.87
C GLY A 51 20.76 -5.59 21.53
N VAL A 52 20.19 -4.41 21.71
CA VAL A 52 18.74 -4.13 21.51
C VAL A 52 18.55 -2.80 20.81
N THR A 53 17.64 -2.78 19.85
CA THR A 53 17.12 -1.55 19.26
C THR A 53 15.62 -1.65 19.08
N THR A 54 14.94 -0.51 19.18
CA THR A 54 13.49 -0.39 19.02
C THR A 54 13.16 0.72 18.04
N GLY A 55 12.07 0.55 17.33
CA GLY A 55 11.62 1.58 16.40
C GLY A 55 10.21 1.34 15.91
N ASN A 56 9.81 2.19 14.98
CA ASN A 56 8.57 2.06 14.26
C ASN A 56 8.84 2.30 12.79
N VAL A 57 8.20 1.52 11.95
CA VAL A 57 8.14 1.75 10.50
C VAL A 57 6.73 2.08 10.09
N PHE A 58 6.57 2.82 9.01
CA PHE A 58 5.28 3.00 8.37
C PHE A 58 5.23 2.08 7.14
N GLU A 59 4.36 1.06 7.20
CA GLU A 59 4.05 0.19 6.07
C GLU A 59 2.97 0.83 5.21
N MET A 60 3.18 0.88 3.90
CA MET A 60 2.15 1.25 2.93
C MET A 60 2.27 0.35 1.70
N CYS A 61 1.19 -0.34 1.34
CA CYS A 61 1.13 -1.15 0.14
C CYS A 61 -0.31 -1.23 -0.37
N ASN A 62 -0.51 -1.02 -1.68
CA ASN A 62 -1.82 -1.11 -2.32
C ASN A 62 -2.02 -2.42 -3.11
N ALA A 63 -1.10 -3.37 -3.00
CA ALA A 63 -1.19 -4.67 -3.67
C ALA A 63 -2.42 -5.45 -3.20
N SER A 64 -3.25 -5.89 -4.14
CA SER A 64 -4.51 -6.58 -3.86
C SER A 64 -4.32 -7.96 -3.22
N HIS A 65 -3.25 -8.67 -3.57
CA HIS A 65 -2.91 -9.99 -3.03
C HIS A 65 -2.16 -9.91 -1.70
N GLY A 66 -1.75 -8.70 -1.29
CA GLY A 66 -0.99 -8.49 -0.09
C GLY A 66 0.50 -8.28 -0.34
N PHE A 67 1.28 -8.35 0.73
CA PHE A 67 2.70 -8.08 0.69
C PHE A 67 3.45 -8.84 1.79
N ARG A 68 4.76 -8.98 1.60
CA ARG A 68 5.67 -9.48 2.62
C ARG A 68 6.66 -8.42 3.05
N VAL A 69 7.08 -8.47 4.31
CA VAL A 69 8.16 -7.66 4.86
C VAL A 69 9.37 -8.54 5.09
N ILE A 70 10.51 -8.10 4.61
CA ILE A 70 11.78 -8.84 4.62
C ILE A 70 12.79 -8.04 5.42
N ALA A 71 13.48 -8.68 6.34
CA ALA A 71 14.67 -8.13 6.99
C ALA A 71 15.93 -8.59 6.25
N SER A 72 16.81 -7.65 5.95
CA SER A 72 18.13 -7.92 5.38
C SER A 72 19.23 -7.34 6.26
N HIS A 73 20.31 -8.08 6.42
CA HIS A 73 21.46 -7.68 7.22
C HIS A 73 22.73 -8.39 6.74
N ARG A 74 23.89 -8.06 7.30
CA ARG A 74 25.09 -8.83 7.04
C ARG A 74 24.95 -10.29 7.51
N THR A 75 25.72 -11.18 6.95
CA THR A 75 25.83 -12.55 7.47
C THR A 75 26.24 -12.52 8.94
N LEU A 76 25.58 -13.31 9.77
CA LEU A 76 25.94 -13.47 11.18
C LEU A 76 27.13 -14.43 11.32
N ALA A 77 28.12 -14.02 12.10
CA ALA A 77 29.27 -14.86 12.39
C ALA A 77 28.90 -16.00 13.37
N ALA A 78 29.75 -16.99 13.49
CA ALA A 78 29.57 -18.07 14.44
C ALA A 78 29.47 -17.51 15.87
N GLY A 79 28.38 -17.88 16.56
CA GLY A 79 28.06 -17.41 17.91
C GLY A 79 27.25 -16.11 17.97
N GLU A 80 27.04 -15.42 16.84
CA GLU A 80 26.10 -14.32 16.77
C GLU A 80 24.68 -14.84 16.53
N THR A 81 23.72 -14.28 17.26
CA THR A 81 22.30 -14.55 17.05
C THR A 81 21.53 -13.24 17.06
N ALA A 82 20.48 -13.17 16.25
CA ALA A 82 19.59 -12.02 16.24
C ALA A 82 18.14 -12.47 16.01
N ARG A 83 17.20 -11.72 16.56
CA ARG A 83 15.77 -11.89 16.32
C ARG A 83 15.10 -10.54 16.21
N ILE A 84 14.03 -10.47 15.46
CA ILE A 84 13.17 -9.30 15.36
C ILE A 84 11.78 -9.63 15.87
N VAL A 85 11.21 -8.75 16.68
CA VAL A 85 9.79 -8.75 17.00
C VAL A 85 9.15 -7.66 16.15
N TYR A 86 8.33 -8.05 15.20
CA TYR A 86 7.69 -7.16 14.23
C TYR A 86 6.17 -7.27 14.35
N ALA A 87 5.49 -6.17 14.62
CA ALA A 87 4.04 -6.18 14.89
C ALA A 87 3.63 -7.20 15.98
N GLY A 88 4.46 -7.39 17.00
CA GLY A 88 4.22 -8.35 18.09
C GLY A 88 4.60 -9.80 17.76
N GLN A 89 5.03 -10.10 16.55
CA GLN A 89 5.46 -11.44 16.15
C GLN A 89 6.99 -11.56 16.13
N ALA A 90 7.51 -12.53 16.85
CA ALA A 90 8.95 -12.79 16.94
C ALA A 90 9.41 -13.72 15.81
N SER A 91 10.48 -13.33 15.11
CA SER A 91 11.12 -14.12 14.07
C SER A 91 12.63 -14.13 14.29
N PRO A 92 13.28 -15.32 14.31
CA PRO A 92 14.73 -15.39 14.31
C PRO A 92 15.26 -14.87 12.97
N LEU A 93 16.34 -14.11 12.99
CA LEU A 93 17.01 -13.67 11.77
C LEU A 93 17.93 -14.78 11.25
N ALA A 94 17.78 -15.14 9.99
CA ALA A 94 18.57 -16.18 9.36
C ALA A 94 20.05 -15.77 9.30
N PRO A 95 21.00 -16.65 9.62
CA PRO A 95 22.43 -16.34 9.56
C PRO A 95 22.90 -15.87 8.18
N THR A 96 22.18 -16.25 7.13
CA THR A 96 22.46 -15.88 5.73
C THR A 96 22.20 -14.42 5.40
N GLY A 97 21.46 -13.70 6.26
CA GLY A 97 21.23 -12.25 6.11
C GLY A 97 19.89 -11.86 5.48
N LEU A 98 19.01 -12.82 5.16
CA LEU A 98 17.67 -12.53 4.62
C LEU A 98 16.62 -13.34 5.38
N THR A 99 15.55 -12.68 5.84
CA THR A 99 14.47 -13.31 6.60
C THR A 99 13.13 -12.66 6.27
N ASP A 100 12.14 -13.47 5.88
CA ASP A 100 10.75 -13.04 5.80
C ASP A 100 10.19 -12.91 7.22
N ILE A 101 9.82 -11.69 7.63
CA ILE A 101 9.40 -11.41 9.02
C ILE A 101 7.90 -11.20 9.17
N SER A 102 7.20 -10.89 8.10
CA SER A 102 5.75 -10.70 8.13
C SER A 102 5.14 -10.88 6.74
N VAL A 103 3.95 -11.47 6.70
CA VAL A 103 3.11 -11.54 5.51
C VAL A 103 1.77 -10.90 5.84
N ARG A 104 1.29 -10.04 4.94
CA ARG A 104 0.01 -9.34 5.05
C ARG A 104 -0.89 -9.74 3.90
N GLN A 105 -2.17 -9.92 4.19
CA GLN A 105 -3.20 -10.15 3.17
C GLN A 105 -3.84 -8.81 2.78
N GLY A 106 -3.90 -8.55 1.47
CA GLY A 106 -4.51 -7.35 0.91
C GLY A 106 -3.72 -6.06 1.18
N PRO A 107 -4.27 -4.93 0.73
CA PRO A 107 -3.65 -3.63 0.87
C PRO A 107 -3.68 -3.14 2.33
N GLY A 108 -2.76 -2.26 2.68
CA GLY A 108 -2.69 -1.68 4.02
C GLY A 108 -1.77 -0.49 4.11
N ALA A 109 -2.05 0.37 5.11
CA ALA A 109 -1.20 1.48 5.49
C ALA A 109 -1.26 1.63 7.01
N LYS A 110 -0.13 1.42 7.70
CA LYS A 110 -0.09 1.52 9.16
C LYS A 110 1.32 1.70 9.71
N LYS A 111 1.38 2.26 10.91
CA LYS A 111 2.62 2.31 11.70
C LYS A 111 2.78 1.00 12.48
N VAL A 112 3.95 0.39 12.40
CA VAL A 112 4.27 -0.90 12.99
C VAL A 112 5.47 -0.77 13.91
N PRO A 113 5.35 -1.16 15.19
CA PRO A 113 6.48 -1.21 16.09
C PRO A 113 7.36 -2.43 15.80
N PHE A 114 8.66 -2.28 16.00
CA PHE A 114 9.60 -3.38 15.99
C PHE A 114 10.61 -3.30 17.12
N VAL A 115 11.13 -4.43 17.50
CA VAL A 115 12.25 -4.59 18.44
C VAL A 115 13.21 -5.58 17.84
N VAL A 116 14.48 -5.21 17.74
CA VAL A 116 15.55 -6.15 17.37
C VAL A 116 16.36 -6.46 18.62
N GLN A 117 16.65 -7.73 18.81
CA GLN A 117 17.51 -8.23 19.89
C GLN A 117 18.58 -9.09 19.27
N ALA A 118 19.83 -8.81 19.62
CA ALA A 118 20.97 -9.56 19.15
C ALA A 118 21.92 -9.92 20.30
N GLN A 119 22.62 -11.01 20.18
CA GLN A 119 23.58 -11.51 21.19
C GLN A 119 24.86 -11.95 20.52
N GLY A 120 25.96 -11.78 21.22
CA GLY A 120 27.28 -12.21 20.78
C GLY A 120 27.82 -11.42 19.59
N LEU A 121 27.29 -10.22 19.33
CA LEU A 121 27.71 -9.39 18.20
C LEU A 121 29.20 -9.05 18.29
N ARG A 122 29.93 -9.29 17.21
CA ARG A 122 31.32 -8.86 17.05
C ARG A 122 31.43 -7.45 16.51
N GLU A 123 30.45 -7.06 15.71
CA GLU A 123 30.32 -5.76 15.08
C GLU A 123 28.87 -5.29 15.15
N GLU A 124 28.66 -4.01 14.99
CA GLU A 124 27.33 -3.41 14.86
C GLU A 124 26.52 -4.15 13.79
N LEU A 125 25.24 -4.39 14.06
CA LEU A 125 24.33 -5.07 13.14
C LEU A 125 23.32 -4.05 12.59
N ALA A 126 23.55 -3.61 11.35
CA ALA A 126 22.55 -2.85 10.61
C ALA A 126 21.53 -3.80 9.96
N ILE A 127 20.25 -3.49 10.15
CA ILE A 127 19.13 -4.24 9.58
C ILE A 127 18.33 -3.28 8.70
N SER A 128 18.13 -3.67 7.46
CA SER A 128 17.26 -2.98 6.52
C SER A 128 15.97 -3.76 6.33
N LEU A 129 14.83 -3.09 6.45
CA LEU A 129 13.52 -3.67 6.20
C LEU A 129 13.08 -3.31 4.78
N GLY A 130 12.65 -4.30 4.03
CA GLY A 130 12.09 -4.17 2.69
C GLY A 130 10.66 -4.69 2.63
N ILE A 131 9.91 -4.24 1.64
CA ILE A 131 8.54 -4.68 1.38
C ILE A 131 8.40 -5.10 -0.08
N THR A 132 7.70 -6.20 -0.33
CA THR A 132 7.46 -6.73 -1.66
C THR A 132 6.00 -7.15 -1.79
N ALA A 133 5.34 -6.76 -2.87
CA ALA A 133 4.00 -7.27 -3.23
C ALA A 133 4.04 -8.79 -3.46
N LEU A 134 2.92 -9.47 -3.19
CA LEU A 134 2.72 -10.92 -3.39
C LEU A 134 2.04 -11.23 -4.71
#